data_896cd7062940d96066519ab05d3b26ff
#
_entry.id   896cd7062940d96066519ab05d3b26ff
#
_cell.length_a   1.000
_cell.length_b   1.000
_cell.length_c   1.000
_cell.angle_alpha   90.00
_cell.angle_beta   90.00
_cell.angle_gamma   90.00
#
_symmetry.space_group_name_H-M   'P 1'
#
loop_
_entity.id
_entity.type
_entity.pdbx_description
1 polymer ?
#
loop_
_entity_poly.entity_id
_entity_poly.type
_entity_poly.pdbx_seq_one_letter_code
_entity_poly.pdbx_strand_id
1 'polypeptide(L)'
;MTNQNYFIVGKLGKPHSLKGFQYINIEYFFRNFDLKEITLQIEGVNFVVEEFKKHLKNRNLIKFKSYDTIESISKLRNMDVKINRDLLDTFLNENKLPWPGFFIGQELKSNDYKLLSYEVLNNIYFLKISGVEMSVPYNSNFFIYENDNLTLLDSSLTI
;
A
#
# COMPACT_ATOMS: atom_id res chain seq x y z
N MET A 1 11.20 0.30 21.76
CA MET A 1 11.02 0.02 20.35
C MET A 1 9.63 0.48 19.89
N THR A 2 9.59 1.39 18.95
CA THR A 2 8.32 1.89 18.45
C THR A 2 7.83 0.99 17.31
N ASN A 3 6.59 0.53 17.43
CA ASN A 3 5.94 -0.18 16.32
C ASN A 3 5.41 0.87 15.36
N GLN A 4 5.78 0.72 14.11
CA GLN A 4 5.22 1.57 13.09
C GLN A 4 3.80 1.07 12.77
N ASN A 5 2.82 1.89 13.08
CA ASN A 5 1.41 1.55 12.84
C ASN A 5 0.86 2.15 11.55
N TYR A 6 1.52 3.15 11.01
CA TYR A 6 1.08 3.85 9.80
C TYR A 6 2.16 3.82 8.74
N PHE A 7 1.75 3.57 7.51
CA PHE A 7 2.68 3.43 6.38
C PHE A 7 2.24 4.34 5.25
N ILE A 8 3.20 5.07 4.68
CA ILE A 8 2.91 5.95 3.54
C ILE A 8 2.54 5.08 2.35
N VAL A 9 1.35 5.33 1.78
CA VAL A 9 0.87 4.59 0.60
C VAL A 9 0.60 5.51 -0.57
N GLY A 10 0.67 6.81 -0.39
CA GLY A 10 0.43 7.73 -1.49
C GLY A 10 0.67 9.18 -1.12
N LYS A 11 0.48 10.02 -2.11
CA LYS A 11 0.62 11.48 -1.98
C LYS A 11 -0.52 12.12 -2.74
N LEU A 12 -1.16 13.11 -2.13
CA LEU A 12 -2.26 13.83 -2.73
C LEU A 12 -1.76 14.83 -3.77
N GLY A 13 -2.47 14.93 -4.87
CA GLY A 13 -2.19 15.88 -5.93
C GLY A 13 -3.14 17.07 -5.90
N LYS A 14 -3.29 17.70 -7.05
CA LYS A 14 -4.13 18.89 -7.17
C LYS A 14 -5.62 18.51 -7.13
N PRO A 15 -6.49 19.45 -6.75
CA PRO A 15 -7.93 19.25 -6.86
C PRO A 15 -8.32 18.99 -8.32
N HIS A 16 -9.31 18.11 -8.50
CA HIS A 16 -9.82 17.78 -9.84
C HIS A 16 -11.16 18.44 -10.15
N SER A 17 -12.01 18.58 -9.14
CA SER A 17 -13.35 19.12 -9.37
C SER A 17 -13.82 19.95 -8.19
N LEU A 18 -14.91 20.70 -8.42
CA LEU A 18 -15.52 21.53 -7.38
C LEU A 18 -16.13 20.70 -6.25
N LYS A 19 -16.33 19.40 -6.48
CA LYS A 19 -17.02 18.53 -5.52
C LYS A 19 -16.11 17.85 -4.51
N GLY A 20 -14.85 18.25 -4.45
CA GLY A 20 -13.92 17.71 -3.46
C GLY A 20 -13.07 16.53 -3.92
N PHE A 21 -13.15 16.15 -5.20
CA PHE A 21 -12.25 15.14 -5.75
C PHE A 21 -10.86 15.74 -5.96
N GLN A 22 -9.84 14.94 -5.72
CA GLN A 22 -8.47 15.32 -6.03
C GLN A 22 -7.68 14.12 -6.52
N TYR A 23 -6.60 14.40 -7.24
CA TYR A 23 -5.72 13.35 -7.69
C TYR A 23 -4.96 12.77 -6.50
N ILE A 24 -4.69 11.46 -6.58
CA ILE A 24 -3.83 10.79 -5.61
C ILE A 24 -2.87 9.88 -6.38
N ASN A 25 -1.59 9.97 -6.03
CA ASN A 25 -0.60 9.03 -6.51
C ASN A 25 -0.45 7.98 -5.41
N ILE A 26 -1.10 6.84 -5.60
CA ILE A 26 -1.16 5.80 -4.58
C ILE A 26 -0.32 4.59 -5.02
N GLU A 27 0.18 3.83 -4.04
CA GLU A 27 0.90 2.59 -4.30
C GLU A 27 0.15 1.69 -5.25
N TYR A 28 0.87 1.09 -6.18
CA TYR A 28 0.30 0.24 -7.21
C TYR A 28 -0.65 -0.83 -6.63
N PHE A 29 -0.25 -1.43 -5.51
CA PHE A 29 -1.02 -2.49 -4.86
C PHE A 29 -2.48 -2.09 -4.60
N PHE A 30 -2.70 -0.83 -4.21
CA PHE A 30 -4.02 -0.35 -3.81
C PHE A 30 -4.86 0.21 -4.96
N ARG A 31 -4.29 0.37 -6.15
CA ARG A 31 -4.99 1.03 -7.26
C ARG A 31 -6.28 0.34 -7.70
N ASN A 32 -6.35 -0.98 -7.55
CA ASN A 32 -7.49 -1.76 -8.01
C ASN A 32 -8.41 -2.22 -6.89
N PHE A 33 -8.14 -1.82 -5.65
CA PHE A 33 -9.04 -2.09 -4.54
C PHE A 33 -10.05 -0.97 -4.39
N ASP A 34 -11.22 -1.32 -3.85
CA ASP A 34 -12.22 -0.33 -3.48
C ASP A 34 -11.87 0.19 -2.09
N LEU A 35 -11.46 1.46 -2.01
CA LEU A 35 -11.08 2.06 -0.74
C LEU A 35 -12.24 2.78 -0.05
N LYS A 36 -13.45 2.72 -0.60
CA LYS A 36 -14.60 3.37 -0.01
C LYS A 36 -14.81 2.91 1.43
N GLU A 37 -15.10 3.86 2.31
CA GLU A 37 -15.29 3.67 3.75
C GLU A 37 -14.01 3.34 4.54
N ILE A 38 -12.86 3.32 3.87
CA ILE A 38 -11.57 3.08 4.55
C ILE A 38 -11.10 4.39 5.18
N THR A 39 -10.52 4.30 6.36
CA THR A 39 -9.91 5.44 7.02
C THR A 39 -8.43 5.52 6.69
N LEU A 40 -8.00 6.67 6.19
CA LEU A 40 -6.59 6.97 5.92
C LEU A 40 -6.15 8.12 6.80
N GLN A 41 -4.86 8.23 7.07
CA GLN A 41 -4.32 9.28 7.90
C GLN A 41 -3.52 10.29 7.06
N ILE A 42 -3.78 11.57 7.29
CA ILE A 42 -3.04 12.68 6.66
C ILE A 42 -2.67 13.65 7.77
N GLU A 43 -1.37 13.90 7.95
CA GLU A 43 -0.88 14.82 9.01
C GLU A 43 -1.44 14.48 10.38
N GLY A 44 -1.53 13.19 10.70
CA GLY A 44 -2.03 12.76 12.01
C GLY A 44 -3.54 12.81 12.17
N VAL A 45 -4.28 13.20 11.12
CA VAL A 45 -5.74 13.31 11.16
C VAL A 45 -6.36 12.19 10.33
N ASN A 46 -7.42 11.60 10.84
CA ASN A 46 -8.13 10.53 10.14
C ASN A 46 -9.13 11.09 9.13
N PHE A 47 -9.09 10.57 7.92
CA PHE A 47 -10.01 10.90 6.84
C PHE A 47 -10.67 9.62 6.34
N VAL A 48 -11.99 9.65 6.20
CA VAL A 48 -12.73 8.49 5.67
C VAL A 48 -12.97 8.70 4.19
N VAL A 49 -12.62 7.69 3.39
CA VAL A 49 -12.80 7.76 1.94
C VAL A 49 -14.28 7.64 1.60
N GLU A 50 -14.81 8.61 0.86
CA GLU A 50 -16.17 8.54 0.34
C GLU A 50 -16.19 7.87 -1.02
N GLU A 51 -15.25 8.22 -1.90
CA GLU A 51 -15.12 7.61 -3.20
C GLU A 51 -13.65 7.50 -3.60
N PHE A 52 -13.34 6.43 -4.30
CA PHE A 52 -12.01 6.19 -4.86
C PHE A 52 -12.21 5.53 -6.22
N LYS A 53 -11.69 6.13 -7.28
CA LYS A 53 -11.92 5.61 -8.62
C LYS A 53 -10.74 5.85 -9.54
N LYS A 54 -10.69 5.06 -10.59
CA LYS A 54 -9.69 5.24 -11.64
C LYS A 54 -10.02 6.43 -12.52
N HIS A 55 -9.00 7.04 -13.04
CA HIS A 55 -9.10 8.15 -13.97
C HIS A 55 -8.14 7.91 -15.13
N LEU A 56 -8.13 8.79 -16.12
CA LEU A 56 -7.32 8.63 -17.33
C LEU A 56 -5.83 8.46 -17.01
N LYS A 57 -5.11 7.68 -17.85
CA LYS A 57 -3.65 7.51 -17.77
C LYS A 57 -3.16 6.94 -16.45
N ASN A 58 -3.85 5.93 -15.95
CA ASN A 58 -3.46 5.24 -14.71
C ASN A 58 -3.43 6.15 -13.48
N ARG A 59 -4.24 7.19 -13.49
CA ARG A 59 -4.42 8.07 -12.34
C ARG A 59 -5.59 7.61 -11.50
N ASN A 60 -5.57 8.00 -10.24
CA ASN A 60 -6.70 7.76 -9.34
C ASN A 60 -7.21 9.07 -8.79
N LEU A 61 -8.50 9.10 -8.54
CA LEU A 61 -9.18 10.22 -7.87
C LEU A 61 -9.71 9.74 -6.54
N ILE A 62 -9.64 10.59 -5.53
CA ILE A 62 -10.13 10.27 -4.20
C ILE A 62 -10.95 11.45 -3.67
N LYS A 63 -12.01 11.12 -2.92
CA LYS A 63 -12.82 12.10 -2.22
C LYS A 63 -13.01 11.62 -0.79
N PHE A 64 -12.79 12.51 0.17
CA PHE A 64 -12.99 12.20 1.58
C PHE A 64 -14.33 12.74 2.06
N LYS A 65 -14.96 12.02 2.98
CA LYS A 65 -16.24 12.44 3.57
C LYS A 65 -16.09 13.81 4.24
N SER A 66 -17.06 14.66 4.06
CA SER A 66 -17.12 16.01 4.61
C SER A 66 -16.18 17.03 3.96
N TYR A 67 -15.45 16.64 2.94
CA TYR A 67 -14.56 17.52 2.18
C TYR A 67 -15.12 17.69 0.77
N ASP A 68 -16.15 18.55 0.66
CA ASP A 68 -16.98 18.62 -0.53
C ASP A 68 -16.66 19.80 -1.45
N THR A 69 -15.64 20.57 -1.14
CA THR A 69 -15.29 21.77 -1.92
C THR A 69 -13.80 21.79 -2.25
N ILE A 70 -13.45 22.57 -3.28
CA ILE A 70 -12.05 22.79 -3.63
C ILE A 70 -11.28 23.42 -2.46
N GLU A 71 -11.91 24.37 -1.78
CA GLU A 71 -11.24 25.04 -0.66
C GLU A 71 -10.88 24.07 0.45
N SER A 72 -11.76 23.10 0.73
CA SER A 72 -11.52 22.15 1.81
C SER A 72 -10.36 21.20 1.53
N ILE A 73 -10.03 20.94 0.25
CA ILE A 73 -8.99 19.99 -0.13
C ILE A 73 -7.71 20.64 -0.67
N SER A 74 -7.73 21.92 -1.01
CA SER A 74 -6.57 22.59 -1.62
C SER A 74 -5.33 22.54 -0.73
N LYS A 75 -5.50 22.65 0.57
CA LYS A 75 -4.38 22.60 1.51
C LYS A 75 -3.83 21.19 1.73
N LEU A 76 -4.54 20.18 1.25
CA LEU A 76 -4.06 18.79 1.36
C LEU A 76 -3.09 18.41 0.24
N ARG A 77 -2.95 19.27 -0.77
CA ARG A 77 -2.07 18.99 -1.90
C ARG A 77 -0.64 18.73 -1.44
N ASN A 78 -0.03 17.71 -2.01
CA ASN A 78 1.33 17.27 -1.73
C ASN A 78 1.53 16.63 -0.36
N MET A 79 0.45 16.40 0.39
CA MET A 79 0.55 15.71 1.67
C MET A 79 0.59 14.21 1.48
N ASP A 80 1.36 13.54 2.34
CA ASP A 80 1.43 12.08 2.34
C ASP A 80 0.18 11.47 2.94
N VAL A 81 -0.25 10.36 2.35
CA VAL A 81 -1.39 9.57 2.83
C VAL A 81 -0.87 8.28 3.41
N LYS A 82 -1.31 7.96 4.62
CA LYS A 82 -0.86 6.77 5.35
C LYS A 82 -2.01 5.82 5.61
N ILE A 83 -1.69 4.52 5.60
CA ILE A 83 -2.63 3.46 5.94
C ILE A 83 -2.20 2.82 7.26
N ASN A 84 -3.19 2.45 8.08
CA ASN A 84 -2.93 1.79 9.35
C ASN A 84 -2.63 0.31 9.10
N ARG A 85 -1.64 -0.23 9.80
CA ARG A 85 -1.27 -1.65 9.69
C ARG A 85 -2.44 -2.58 10.04
N ASP A 86 -3.40 -2.14 10.82
CA ASP A 86 -4.58 -2.95 11.15
C ASP A 86 -5.39 -3.33 9.92
N LEU A 87 -5.21 -2.62 8.80
CA LEU A 87 -5.89 -2.92 7.55
C LEU A 87 -5.15 -3.95 6.70
N LEU A 88 -4.06 -4.52 7.21
CA LEU A 88 -3.23 -5.47 6.49
C LEU A 88 -4.05 -6.64 5.91
N ASP A 89 -4.96 -7.21 6.70
CA ASP A 89 -5.80 -8.33 6.25
C ASP A 89 -6.96 -7.90 5.37
N THR A 90 -7.27 -6.62 5.33
CA THR A 90 -8.39 -6.11 4.54
C THR A 90 -8.09 -6.15 3.05
N PHE A 91 -6.83 -5.94 2.68
CA PHE A 91 -6.43 -5.86 1.29
C PHE A 91 -5.43 -6.96 0.96
N LEU A 92 -5.95 -8.09 0.49
CA LEU A 92 -5.13 -9.21 0.02
C LEU A 92 -5.33 -9.36 -1.47
N ASN A 93 -4.24 -9.66 -2.20
CA ASN A 93 -4.33 -9.86 -3.63
C ASN A 93 -4.89 -11.26 -3.98
N GLU A 94 -4.90 -11.62 -5.25
CA GLU A 94 -5.42 -12.91 -5.72
C GLU A 94 -4.65 -14.10 -5.16
N ASN A 95 -3.43 -13.90 -4.69
CA ASN A 95 -2.62 -14.94 -4.03
C ASN A 95 -2.79 -14.93 -2.53
N LYS A 96 -3.73 -14.13 -2.01
CA LYS A 96 -3.99 -13.95 -0.59
C LYS A 96 -2.78 -13.40 0.16
N LEU A 97 -2.04 -12.54 -0.50
CA LEU A 97 -0.88 -11.86 0.06
C LEU A 97 -1.19 -10.37 0.24
N PRO A 98 -0.73 -9.78 1.36
CA PRO A 98 -0.93 -8.35 1.61
C PRO A 98 0.11 -7.50 0.90
N TRP A 99 -0.03 -6.18 0.98
CA TRP A 99 0.95 -5.26 0.45
C TRP A 99 2.31 -5.51 1.10
N PRO A 100 3.36 -5.76 0.32
CA PRO A 100 4.67 -6.07 0.90
C PRO A 100 5.29 -4.91 1.67
N GLY A 101 4.85 -3.69 1.43
CA GLY A 101 5.35 -2.52 2.14
C GLY A 101 5.18 -2.59 3.66
N PHE A 102 4.20 -3.37 4.15
CA PHE A 102 4.03 -3.56 5.59
C PHE A 102 5.19 -4.35 6.23
N PHE A 103 5.98 -5.04 5.45
CA PHE A 103 7.00 -5.96 5.96
C PHE A 103 8.43 -5.52 5.69
N ILE A 104 8.64 -4.35 5.10
CA ILE A 104 9.99 -3.87 4.80
C ILE A 104 10.78 -3.71 6.11
N GLY A 105 11.99 -4.28 6.13
CA GLY A 105 12.85 -4.26 7.31
C GLY A 105 12.54 -5.31 8.35
N GLN A 106 11.48 -6.12 8.14
CA GLN A 106 11.09 -7.16 9.08
C GLN A 106 11.61 -8.51 8.61
N GLU A 107 11.88 -9.40 9.58
CA GLU A 107 12.29 -10.76 9.27
C GLU A 107 11.10 -11.57 8.77
N LEU A 108 11.34 -12.35 7.73
CA LEU A 108 10.36 -13.30 7.23
C LEU A 108 10.33 -14.50 8.15
N LYS A 109 9.15 -14.99 8.42
CA LYS A 109 8.99 -16.15 9.29
C LYS A 109 9.70 -17.35 8.69
N SER A 110 10.33 -18.16 9.52
CA SER A 110 10.96 -19.44 9.21
C SER A 110 12.37 -19.38 8.61
N ASN A 111 12.93 -18.21 8.26
CA ASN A 111 14.25 -18.23 7.63
C ASN A 111 15.16 -17.04 7.98
N ASP A 112 14.84 -16.25 8.98
CA ASP A 112 15.70 -15.17 9.48
C ASP A 112 16.17 -14.15 8.44
N TYR A 113 15.59 -14.16 7.25
CA TYR A 113 15.91 -13.20 6.21
C TYR A 113 14.94 -12.04 6.27
N LYS A 114 15.43 -10.86 5.93
CA LYS A 114 14.63 -9.64 5.96
C LYS A 114 14.16 -9.23 4.58
N LEU A 115 12.94 -8.72 4.49
CA LEU A 115 12.49 -8.06 3.30
C LEU A 115 13.14 -6.67 3.23
N LEU A 116 13.94 -6.44 2.21
CA LEU A 116 14.69 -5.18 2.07
C LEU A 116 13.94 -4.13 1.27
N SER A 117 13.34 -4.54 0.16
CA SER A 117 12.64 -3.62 -0.73
C SER A 117 11.78 -4.40 -1.71
N TYR A 118 11.00 -3.70 -2.50
CA TYR A 118 10.26 -4.30 -3.59
C TYR A 118 10.22 -3.35 -4.78
N GLU A 119 9.93 -3.89 -5.95
CA GLU A 119 9.70 -3.11 -7.15
C GLU A 119 8.58 -3.74 -7.95
N VAL A 120 7.97 -2.96 -8.84
CA VAL A 120 6.90 -3.43 -9.71
C VAL A 120 7.39 -3.35 -11.15
N LEU A 121 7.44 -4.50 -11.82
CA LEU A 121 7.84 -4.58 -13.22
C LEU A 121 6.76 -5.35 -13.99
N ASN A 122 6.23 -4.75 -15.05
CA ASN A 122 5.18 -5.40 -15.86
C ASN A 122 4.00 -5.87 -15.01
N ASN A 123 3.59 -5.02 -14.05
CA ASN A 123 2.47 -5.29 -13.13
C ASN A 123 2.71 -6.44 -12.16
N ILE A 124 3.96 -6.85 -11.96
CA ILE A 124 4.32 -7.91 -11.03
C ILE A 124 5.25 -7.34 -9.97
N TYR A 125 4.95 -7.65 -8.70
CA TYR A 125 5.83 -7.29 -7.59
C TYR A 125 6.98 -8.27 -7.50
N PHE A 126 8.19 -7.73 -7.33
CA PHE A 126 9.39 -8.52 -7.07
C PHE A 126 9.99 -8.04 -5.75
N LEU A 127 10.32 -8.97 -4.88
CA LEU A 127 10.82 -8.66 -3.55
C LEU A 127 12.32 -8.94 -3.45
N LYS A 128 13.04 -7.96 -2.91
CA LYS A 128 14.47 -8.11 -2.60
C LYS A 128 14.59 -8.55 -1.15
N ILE A 129 15.24 -9.70 -0.95
CA ILE A 129 15.33 -10.33 0.37
C ILE A 129 16.80 -10.52 0.71
N SER A 130 17.19 -10.20 1.95
CA SER A 130 18.56 -10.42 2.42
C SER A 130 18.89 -11.91 2.33
N GLY A 131 20.09 -12.23 1.86
CA GLY A 131 20.50 -13.63 1.72
C GLY A 131 19.98 -14.33 0.47
N VAL A 132 19.22 -13.63 -0.36
CA VAL A 132 18.71 -14.17 -1.62
C VAL A 132 19.23 -13.28 -2.75
N GLU A 133 19.94 -13.89 -3.70
CA GLU A 133 20.61 -13.12 -4.74
C GLU A 133 19.66 -12.45 -5.71
N MET A 134 18.67 -13.18 -6.17
CA MET A 134 17.71 -12.66 -7.16
C MET A 134 16.45 -12.17 -6.48
N SER A 135 15.82 -11.17 -7.08
CA SER A 135 14.50 -10.73 -6.62
C SER A 135 13.47 -11.83 -6.85
N VAL A 136 12.57 -11.99 -5.89
CA VAL A 136 11.60 -13.09 -5.87
C VAL A 136 10.21 -12.58 -6.24
N PRO A 137 9.55 -13.23 -7.22
CA PRO A 137 8.17 -12.83 -7.56
C PRO A 137 7.24 -13.00 -6.35
N TYR A 138 6.38 -12.01 -6.13
CA TYR A 138 5.49 -12.01 -4.98
C TYR A 138 4.20 -12.74 -5.32
N ASN A 139 4.20 -14.06 -5.17
CA ASN A 139 3.03 -14.89 -5.45
C ASN A 139 3.02 -16.11 -4.54
N SER A 140 1.96 -16.91 -4.66
CA SER A 140 1.74 -18.05 -3.77
C SER A 140 2.71 -19.21 -4.00
N ASN A 141 3.50 -19.20 -5.07
CA ASN A 141 4.55 -20.20 -5.27
C ASN A 141 5.72 -19.97 -4.32
N PHE A 142 5.96 -18.73 -3.92
CA PHE A 142 7.11 -18.36 -3.12
C PHE A 142 6.78 -17.81 -1.75
N PHE A 143 5.55 -17.37 -1.52
CA PHE A 143 5.16 -16.77 -0.25
C PHE A 143 3.83 -17.27 0.25
N ILE A 144 3.69 -17.30 1.57
CA ILE A 144 2.41 -17.50 2.22
C ILE A 144 2.28 -16.47 3.35
N TYR A 145 1.07 -15.98 3.54
CA TYR A 145 0.76 -15.05 4.61
C TYR A 145 -0.26 -15.67 5.56
N GLU A 146 0.09 -15.75 6.84
CA GLU A 146 -0.79 -16.26 7.89
C GLU A 146 -0.50 -15.55 9.20
N ASN A 147 -1.56 -15.16 9.91
CA ASN A 147 -1.42 -14.64 11.29
C ASN A 147 -0.38 -13.54 11.42
N ASP A 148 -0.45 -12.51 10.57
CA ASP A 148 0.47 -11.37 10.56
C ASP A 148 1.91 -11.73 10.19
N ASN A 149 2.16 -12.94 9.68
CA ASN A 149 3.48 -13.38 9.28
C ASN A 149 3.56 -13.68 7.80
N LEU A 150 4.59 -13.15 7.17
CA LEU A 150 4.91 -13.45 5.78
C LEU A 150 6.06 -14.44 5.77
N THR A 151 5.90 -15.55 5.05
CA THR A 151 6.87 -16.64 4.99
C THR A 151 7.34 -16.84 3.56
N LEU A 152 8.66 -16.97 3.38
CA LEU A 152 9.26 -17.38 2.11
C LEU A 152 9.32 -18.91 2.08
N LEU A 153 8.70 -19.51 1.08
CA LEU A 153 8.47 -20.96 1.04
C LEU A 153 9.64 -21.78 0.46
N ASP A 154 10.35 -21.22 -0.51
CA ASP A 154 11.32 -21.99 -1.28
C ASP A 154 12.74 -21.74 -0.80
N SER A 155 13.32 -22.72 -0.09
CA SER A 155 14.68 -22.61 0.44
C SER A 155 15.74 -22.67 -0.66
N SER A 156 15.40 -23.13 -1.85
CA SER A 156 16.38 -23.16 -2.96
C SER A 156 16.72 -21.77 -3.47
N LEU A 157 15.92 -20.76 -3.10
CA LEU A 157 16.22 -19.36 -3.45
C LEU A 157 17.37 -18.78 -2.61
N THR A 158 17.71 -19.41 -1.50
CA THR A 158 18.77 -18.91 -0.64
C THR A 158 20.12 -19.37 -1.15
N ILE A 159 21.11 -18.53 -0.93
CA ILE A 159 22.48 -18.80 -1.37
C ILE A 159 23.33 -19.20 -0.20
#